data_0927c507c16a14e08311ffd671e8bfd6
#
_entry.id   0927c507c16a14e08311ffd671e8bfd6
#
_cell.length_a   1.000
_cell.length_b   1.000
_cell.length_c   1.000
_cell.angle_alpha   90.00
_cell.angle_beta   90.00
_cell.angle_gamma   90.00
#
_symmetry.space_group_name_H-M   'P 1'
#
loop_
_entity.id
_entity.type
_entity.pdbx_description
1 polymer ?
#
loop_
_entity_poly.entity_id
_entity_poly.type
_entity_poly.pdbx_seq_one_letter_code
_entity_poly.pdbx_strand_id
1 'polypeptide(L)'
;KGITNPVEAIELIKNEHFDLMILDYLMEPIHGDKVVEEIRKFNKELYILLLTGHKDLAPPLETIRRLDIQGYCEKSDKFDQLLLLVESGIKSVKQMNEIQRINNELLDANEKLEKAYLDTVQTLRYTIEAKDPYTRGHSDRVSAYSVLLGQELGLPDDQLKTLKVGGLFHDIGKIGIPDSILLKESRLTDNEYSQIKNHPSIGAHILCNASVFQEIIPIVKHHHERYDGNGYPSKLAGEQIPYLARITAVVDAFDAMTSKRAYRDAIPIETVKE
;
A
#
# COMPACT_ATOMS: atom_id res chain seq x y z
N LYS A 1 30.73 -20.96 21.94
CA LYS A 1 31.72 -20.38 22.87
C LYS A 1 31.27 -20.66 24.33
N GLY A 2 32.19 -20.96 25.23
CA GLY A 2 31.94 -21.07 26.67
C GLY A 2 32.58 -19.90 27.40
N ILE A 3 31.84 -19.26 28.29
CA ILE A 3 32.29 -18.11 29.08
C ILE A 3 31.85 -18.30 30.52
N THR A 4 32.76 -18.09 31.45
CA THR A 4 32.51 -18.26 32.89
C THR A 4 32.11 -16.95 33.58
N ASN A 5 32.48 -15.80 32.99
CA ASN A 5 32.17 -14.49 33.54
C ASN A 5 30.89 -13.92 32.89
N PRO A 6 29.81 -13.69 33.63
CA PRO A 6 28.55 -13.18 33.04
C PRO A 6 28.68 -11.74 32.48
N VAL A 7 29.56 -10.90 32.99
CA VAL A 7 29.78 -9.56 32.47
C VAL A 7 30.46 -9.60 31.09
N GLU A 8 31.45 -10.48 30.93
CA GLU A 8 32.11 -10.71 29.62
C GLU A 8 31.12 -11.31 28.61
N ALA A 9 30.20 -12.15 29.06
CA ALA A 9 29.17 -12.71 28.19
C ALA A 9 28.22 -11.64 27.62
N ILE A 10 27.81 -10.67 28.45
CA ILE A 10 26.99 -9.53 28.01
C ILE A 10 27.73 -8.71 26.96
N GLU A 11 28.98 -8.36 27.19
CA GLU A 11 29.79 -7.59 26.24
C GLU A 11 30.05 -8.36 24.94
N LEU A 12 30.23 -9.69 25.03
CA LEU A 12 30.38 -10.51 23.83
C LEU A 12 29.12 -10.50 22.97
N ILE A 13 27.91 -10.63 23.57
CA ILE A 13 26.63 -10.62 22.87
C ILE A 13 26.32 -9.26 22.25
N LYS A 14 26.86 -8.16 22.77
CA LYS A 14 26.78 -6.84 22.14
C LYS A 14 27.58 -6.76 20.85
N ASN A 15 28.71 -7.44 20.80
CA ASN A 15 29.69 -7.32 19.72
C ASN A 15 29.63 -8.46 18.68
N GLU A 16 29.07 -9.61 19.05
CA GLU A 16 28.94 -10.79 18.18
C GLU A 16 27.51 -11.29 18.18
N HIS A 17 27.06 -11.82 17.03
CA HIS A 17 25.74 -12.42 16.89
C HIS A 17 25.74 -13.85 17.41
N PHE A 18 24.74 -14.17 18.21
CA PHE A 18 24.44 -15.51 18.69
C PHE A 18 22.95 -15.78 18.55
N ASP A 19 22.60 -16.97 18.10
CA ASP A 19 21.22 -17.43 17.92
C ASP A 19 20.62 -17.98 19.21
N LEU A 20 21.44 -18.63 20.03
CA LEU A 20 21.00 -19.30 21.26
C LEU A 20 22.07 -19.17 22.35
N MET A 21 21.62 -18.93 23.56
CA MET A 21 22.45 -18.91 24.77
C MET A 21 21.89 -19.90 25.80
N ILE A 22 22.78 -20.68 26.35
CA ILE A 22 22.51 -21.49 27.56
C ILE A 22 23.17 -20.77 28.72
N LEU A 23 22.39 -20.41 29.72
CA LEU A 23 22.81 -19.56 30.83
C LEU A 23 22.55 -20.27 32.17
N ASP A 24 23.58 -20.36 33.02
CA ASP A 24 23.39 -20.79 34.38
C ASP A 24 22.62 -19.71 35.17
N TYR A 25 21.67 -20.14 36.02
CA TYR A 25 20.89 -19.20 36.80
C TYR A 25 21.69 -18.67 38.01
N LEU A 26 22.45 -19.56 38.68
CA LEU A 26 23.27 -19.21 39.84
C LEU A 26 24.71 -18.96 39.40
N MET A 27 25.07 -17.70 39.27
CA MET A 27 26.43 -17.26 38.89
C MET A 27 26.85 -16.07 39.74
N GLU A 28 28.17 -15.87 39.88
CA GLU A 28 28.77 -14.67 40.43
C GLU A 28 29.54 -13.93 39.35
N PRO A 29 29.59 -12.58 39.35
CA PRO A 29 29.08 -11.63 40.35
C PRO A 29 27.58 -11.29 40.19
N ILE A 30 26.90 -11.75 39.14
CA ILE A 30 25.48 -11.44 38.88
C ILE A 30 24.72 -12.72 38.50
N HIS A 31 23.47 -12.83 38.97
CA HIS A 31 22.58 -13.96 38.66
C HIS A 31 22.09 -13.94 37.23
N GLY A 32 21.67 -15.09 36.70
CA GLY A 32 21.22 -15.27 35.33
C GLY A 32 20.04 -14.40 34.93
N ASP A 33 19.07 -14.13 35.82
CA ASP A 33 17.95 -13.24 35.57
C ASP A 33 18.43 -11.79 35.26
N LYS A 34 19.44 -11.33 35.97
CA LYS A 34 20.04 -9.99 35.74
C LYS A 34 20.83 -9.94 34.44
N VAL A 35 21.50 -11.03 34.08
CA VAL A 35 22.16 -11.14 32.78
C VAL A 35 21.13 -11.04 31.65
N VAL A 36 20.02 -11.73 31.76
CA VAL A 36 18.92 -11.66 30.79
C VAL A 36 18.32 -10.25 30.72
N GLU A 37 18.05 -9.61 31.88
CA GLU A 37 17.56 -8.22 31.90
C GLU A 37 18.47 -7.27 31.13
N GLU A 38 19.78 -7.37 31.30
CA GLU A 38 20.74 -6.53 30.57
C GLU A 38 20.75 -6.85 29.07
N ILE A 39 20.74 -8.12 28.68
CA ILE A 39 20.70 -8.54 27.27
C ILE A 39 19.43 -8.08 26.59
N ARG A 40 18.27 -8.22 27.21
CA ARG A 40 16.95 -7.83 26.64
C ARG A 40 16.81 -6.33 26.38
N LYS A 41 17.67 -5.48 26.96
CA LYS A 41 17.72 -4.04 26.65
C LYS A 41 18.18 -3.77 25.21
N PHE A 42 19.00 -4.64 24.64
CA PHE A 42 19.59 -4.45 23.30
C PHE A 42 19.38 -5.63 22.33
N ASN A 43 19.10 -6.84 22.84
CA ASN A 43 18.82 -8.02 22.01
C ASN A 43 17.56 -8.75 22.51
N LYS A 44 16.48 -8.62 21.76
CA LYS A 44 15.18 -9.27 22.04
C LYS A 44 15.03 -10.63 21.36
N GLU A 45 15.89 -10.93 20.38
CA GLU A 45 15.76 -12.10 19.49
C GLU A 45 16.58 -13.30 19.97
N LEU A 46 17.59 -13.09 20.84
CA LEU A 46 18.43 -14.16 21.37
C LEU A 46 17.59 -15.20 22.11
N TYR A 47 17.67 -16.45 21.64
CA TYR A 47 17.00 -17.57 22.30
C TYR A 47 17.75 -17.95 23.59
N ILE A 48 17.09 -17.84 24.75
CA ILE A 48 17.75 -18.06 26.06
C ILE A 48 17.16 -19.27 26.74
N LEU A 49 18.03 -20.23 27.11
CA LEU A 49 17.74 -21.37 27.96
C LEU A 49 18.45 -21.19 29.28
N LEU A 50 17.71 -21.20 30.40
CA LEU A 50 18.29 -21.16 31.76
C LEU A 50 18.57 -22.57 32.28
N LEU A 51 19.73 -22.74 32.89
CA LEU A 51 20.06 -23.92 33.69
C LEU A 51 19.94 -23.58 35.19
N THR A 52 19.31 -24.46 36.00
CA THR A 52 19.22 -24.30 37.45
C THR A 52 19.74 -25.54 38.17
N GLY A 53 20.40 -25.34 39.30
CA GLY A 53 21.00 -26.46 40.09
C GLY A 53 20.04 -27.19 41.00
N HIS A 54 18.92 -26.56 41.40
CA HIS A 54 17.93 -27.13 42.34
C HIS A 54 16.52 -26.61 42.03
N LYS A 55 15.50 -27.47 42.24
CA LYS A 55 14.08 -27.12 42.02
C LYS A 55 13.61 -25.92 42.84
N ASP A 56 14.06 -25.82 44.05
CA ASP A 56 13.69 -24.75 45.01
C ASP A 56 14.28 -23.38 44.63
N LEU A 57 15.25 -23.35 43.70
CA LEU A 57 15.94 -22.15 43.23
C LEU A 57 15.56 -21.80 41.77
N ALA A 58 14.58 -22.50 41.20
CA ALA A 58 14.08 -22.16 39.86
C ALA A 58 13.45 -20.75 39.87
N PRO A 59 13.68 -19.92 38.83
CA PRO A 59 13.06 -18.63 38.76
C PRO A 59 11.53 -18.77 38.70
N PRO A 60 10.76 -17.90 39.38
CA PRO A 60 9.32 -17.91 39.29
C PRO A 60 8.84 -17.84 37.82
N LEU A 61 7.75 -18.51 37.50
CA LEU A 61 7.15 -18.47 36.12
C LEU A 61 6.90 -17.06 35.65
N GLU A 62 6.57 -16.13 36.55
CA GLU A 62 6.44 -14.70 36.25
C GLU A 62 7.75 -14.09 35.72
N THR A 63 8.90 -14.46 36.32
CA THR A 63 10.22 -13.98 35.89
C THR A 63 10.57 -14.53 34.51
N ILE A 64 10.31 -15.82 34.26
CA ILE A 64 10.52 -16.43 32.93
C ILE A 64 9.72 -15.72 31.86
N ARG A 65 8.44 -15.43 32.14
CA ARG A 65 7.56 -14.69 31.20
C ARG A 65 7.97 -13.23 31.00
N ARG A 66 8.28 -12.53 32.10
CA ARG A 66 8.67 -11.13 32.09
C ARG A 66 9.98 -10.91 31.33
N LEU A 67 10.92 -11.83 31.42
CA LEU A 67 12.23 -11.74 30.79
C LEU A 67 12.27 -12.40 29.41
N ASP A 68 11.15 -12.92 28.92
CA ASP A 68 11.06 -13.62 27.64
C ASP A 68 12.14 -14.70 27.49
N ILE A 69 12.19 -15.61 28.49
CA ILE A 69 13.09 -16.76 28.52
C ILE A 69 12.35 -17.93 27.88
N GLN A 70 12.92 -18.55 26.86
CA GLN A 70 12.24 -19.55 26.06
C GLN A 70 12.19 -20.92 26.70
N GLY A 71 13.06 -21.18 27.67
CA GLY A 71 13.02 -22.44 28.44
C GLY A 71 13.97 -22.46 29.64
N TYR A 72 13.71 -23.39 30.53
CA TYR A 72 14.65 -23.71 31.62
C TYR A 72 14.78 -25.23 31.79
N CYS A 73 15.93 -25.67 32.32
CA CYS A 73 16.24 -27.06 32.55
C CYS A 73 16.98 -27.20 33.89
N GLU A 74 16.67 -28.26 34.66
CA GLU A 74 17.43 -28.57 35.86
C GLU A 74 18.74 -29.29 35.50
N LYS A 75 19.83 -28.94 36.18
CA LYS A 75 21.11 -29.61 36.01
C LYS A 75 21.08 -31.11 36.46
N SER A 76 20.10 -31.45 37.28
CA SER A 76 19.84 -32.85 37.73
C SER A 76 19.06 -33.66 36.69
N ASP A 77 18.44 -33.00 35.70
CA ASP A 77 17.71 -33.67 34.65
C ASP A 77 18.64 -34.52 33.77
N LYS A 78 18.07 -35.54 33.11
CA LYS A 78 18.83 -36.34 32.16
C LYS A 78 19.36 -35.45 31.06
N PHE A 79 20.62 -35.62 30.67
CA PHE A 79 21.28 -34.87 29.57
C PHE A 79 20.42 -34.81 28.29
N ASP A 80 19.65 -35.88 28.04
CA ASP A 80 18.72 -35.96 26.91
C ASP A 80 17.63 -34.87 26.92
N GLN A 81 17.16 -34.43 28.09
CA GLN A 81 16.17 -33.33 28.17
C GLN A 81 16.79 -31.99 27.78
N LEU A 82 17.99 -31.70 28.23
CA LEU A 82 18.72 -30.51 27.80
C LEU A 82 18.94 -30.52 26.28
N LEU A 83 19.36 -31.67 25.74
CA LEU A 83 19.62 -31.83 24.32
C LEU A 83 18.34 -31.56 23.51
N LEU A 84 17.20 -32.12 23.92
CA LEU A 84 15.90 -31.86 23.27
C LEU A 84 15.49 -30.39 23.29
N LEU A 85 15.72 -29.68 24.41
CA LEU A 85 15.44 -28.25 24.52
C LEU A 85 16.33 -27.43 23.60
N VAL A 86 17.62 -27.77 23.50
CA VAL A 86 18.56 -27.12 22.62
C VAL A 86 18.18 -27.35 21.13
N GLU A 87 17.87 -28.59 20.76
CA GLU A 87 17.41 -28.93 19.41
C GLU A 87 16.13 -28.20 19.05
N SER A 88 15.15 -28.12 19.96
CA SER A 88 13.92 -27.36 19.79
C SER A 88 14.22 -25.87 19.64
N GLY A 89 15.14 -25.32 20.45
CA GLY A 89 15.59 -23.94 20.36
C GLY A 89 16.22 -23.61 19.01
N ILE A 90 17.14 -24.43 18.56
CA ILE A 90 17.79 -24.29 17.25
C ILE A 90 16.76 -24.32 16.11
N LYS A 91 15.77 -25.23 16.21
CA LYS A 91 14.68 -25.31 15.22
C LYS A 91 13.84 -24.04 15.23
N SER A 92 13.48 -23.53 16.41
CA SER A 92 12.69 -22.30 16.57
C SER A 92 13.41 -21.08 15.99
N VAL A 93 14.71 -20.93 16.28
CA VAL A 93 15.54 -19.84 15.73
C VAL A 93 15.62 -19.92 14.21
N LYS A 94 15.86 -21.11 13.65
CA LYS A 94 15.86 -21.29 12.17
C LYS A 94 14.52 -20.89 11.54
N GLN A 95 13.40 -21.27 12.17
CA GLN A 95 12.06 -20.91 11.69
C GLN A 95 11.83 -19.39 11.75
N MET A 96 12.28 -18.74 12.84
CA MET A 96 12.14 -17.29 13.00
C MET A 96 12.97 -16.53 11.96
N ASN A 97 14.21 -16.93 11.73
CA ASN A 97 15.08 -16.35 10.71
C ASN A 97 14.49 -16.52 9.29
N GLU A 98 13.90 -17.69 9.00
CA GLU A 98 13.23 -17.95 7.72
C GLU A 98 11.98 -17.09 7.52
N ILE A 99 11.14 -16.93 8.56
CA ILE A 99 9.98 -16.05 8.54
C ILE A 99 10.42 -14.59 8.28
N GLN A 100 11.48 -14.13 8.93
CA GLN A 100 12.00 -12.78 8.77
C GLN A 100 12.55 -12.55 7.36
N ARG A 101 13.25 -13.54 6.78
CA ARG A 101 13.69 -13.51 5.40
C ARG A 101 12.53 -13.40 4.42
N ILE A 102 11.51 -14.26 4.58
CA ILE A 102 10.31 -14.26 3.72
C ILE A 102 9.56 -12.94 3.82
N ASN A 103 9.42 -12.37 5.04
CA ASN A 103 8.78 -11.08 5.22
C ASN A 103 9.53 -9.95 4.49
N ASN A 104 10.85 -9.93 4.55
CA ASN A 104 11.65 -8.93 3.84
C ASN A 104 11.55 -9.10 2.31
N GLU A 105 11.57 -10.33 1.81
CA GLU A 105 11.35 -10.63 0.38
C GLU A 105 9.94 -10.21 -0.08
N LEU A 106 8.92 -10.41 0.76
CA LEU A 106 7.55 -10.01 0.47
C LEU A 106 7.40 -8.47 0.41
N LEU A 107 8.04 -7.75 1.33
CA LEU A 107 8.04 -6.28 1.33
C LEU A 107 8.70 -5.73 0.07
N ASP A 108 9.88 -6.24 -0.31
CA ASP A 108 10.58 -5.85 -1.54
C ASP A 108 9.75 -6.17 -2.80
N ALA A 109 9.12 -7.34 -2.83
CA ALA A 109 8.23 -7.72 -3.95
C ALA A 109 7.00 -6.81 -4.06
N ASN A 110 6.39 -6.41 -2.93
CA ASN A 110 5.27 -5.48 -2.91
C ASN A 110 5.69 -4.08 -3.39
N GLU A 111 6.83 -3.56 -2.98
CA GLU A 111 7.34 -2.27 -3.46
C GLU A 111 7.58 -2.29 -4.98
N LYS A 112 8.18 -3.37 -5.49
CA LYS A 112 8.41 -3.53 -6.93
C LYS A 112 7.10 -3.61 -7.71
N LEU A 113 6.10 -4.32 -7.17
CA LEU A 113 4.78 -4.45 -7.80
C LEU A 113 4.06 -3.09 -7.84
N GLU A 114 4.08 -2.34 -6.74
CA GLU A 114 3.48 -1.01 -6.68
C GLU A 114 4.14 -0.05 -7.69
N LYS A 115 5.47 -0.08 -7.77
CA LYS A 115 6.20 0.72 -8.77
C LYS A 115 5.82 0.32 -10.18
N ALA A 116 5.81 -0.95 -10.52
CA ALA A 116 5.42 -1.44 -11.85
C ALA A 116 3.98 -1.06 -12.22
N TYR A 117 3.07 -1.09 -11.24
CA TYR A 117 1.70 -0.61 -11.41
C TYR A 117 1.66 0.88 -11.77
N LEU A 118 2.36 1.73 -11.01
CA LEU A 118 2.42 3.16 -11.27
C LEU A 118 3.05 3.48 -12.63
N ASP A 119 4.12 2.80 -13.00
CA ASP A 119 4.77 2.94 -14.31
C ASP A 119 3.80 2.55 -15.45
N THR A 120 3.01 1.51 -15.27
CA THR A 120 1.97 1.08 -16.23
C THR A 120 0.88 2.15 -16.37
N VAL A 121 0.36 2.67 -15.25
CA VAL A 121 -0.63 3.76 -15.22
C VAL A 121 -0.10 4.97 -16.00
N GLN A 122 1.13 5.38 -15.75
CA GLN A 122 1.74 6.51 -16.44
C GLN A 122 1.91 6.25 -17.94
N THR A 123 2.36 5.06 -18.32
CA THR A 123 2.53 4.70 -19.74
C THR A 123 1.20 4.74 -20.49
N LEU A 124 0.15 4.18 -19.92
CA LEU A 124 -1.20 4.23 -20.49
C LEU A 124 -1.71 5.68 -20.61
N ARG A 125 -1.48 6.51 -19.59
CA ARG A 125 -1.82 7.93 -19.63
C ARG A 125 -1.13 8.65 -20.79
N TYR A 126 0.17 8.47 -20.96
CA TYR A 126 0.90 9.06 -22.10
C TYR A 126 0.36 8.59 -23.45
N THR A 127 -0.11 7.35 -23.53
CA THR A 127 -0.73 6.83 -24.77
C THR A 127 -2.04 7.57 -25.08
N ILE A 128 -2.84 7.90 -24.06
CA ILE A 128 -4.08 8.69 -24.21
C ILE A 128 -3.76 10.11 -24.65
N GLU A 129 -2.79 10.76 -23.99
CA GLU A 129 -2.37 12.13 -24.33
C GLU A 129 -1.75 12.24 -25.74
N ALA A 130 -1.07 11.19 -26.20
CA ALA A 130 -0.56 11.13 -27.58
C ALA A 130 -1.70 11.07 -28.61
N LYS A 131 -2.84 10.47 -28.25
CA LYS A 131 -4.04 10.37 -29.09
C LYS A 131 -4.79 11.70 -29.18
N ASP A 132 -4.88 12.46 -28.08
CA ASP A 132 -5.57 13.75 -28.01
C ASP A 132 -4.62 14.83 -27.44
N PRO A 133 -3.83 15.52 -28.30
CA PRO A 133 -2.88 16.53 -27.83
C PRO A 133 -3.52 17.72 -27.09
N TYR A 134 -4.83 17.94 -27.27
CA TYR A 134 -5.56 19.00 -26.56
C TYR A 134 -5.82 18.68 -25.09
N THR A 135 -5.68 17.42 -24.69
CA THR A 135 -5.85 16.98 -23.30
C THR A 135 -4.54 16.91 -22.51
N ARG A 136 -3.41 17.38 -23.07
CA ARG A 136 -2.12 17.34 -22.37
C ARG A 136 -2.20 18.06 -21.02
N GLY A 137 -1.88 17.33 -19.96
CA GLY A 137 -1.96 17.80 -18.58
C GLY A 137 -3.39 18.00 -18.02
N HIS A 138 -4.44 17.84 -18.81
CA HIS A 138 -5.83 17.90 -18.38
C HIS A 138 -6.14 16.75 -17.41
N SER A 139 -5.82 15.53 -17.80
CA SER A 139 -6.07 14.36 -16.94
C SER A 139 -5.31 14.44 -15.61
N ASP A 140 -4.10 15.03 -15.61
CA ASP A 140 -3.35 15.29 -14.35
C ASP A 140 -4.09 16.27 -13.44
N ARG A 141 -4.60 17.39 -14.00
CA ARG A 141 -5.34 18.39 -13.23
C ARG A 141 -6.66 17.83 -12.73
N VAL A 142 -7.42 17.12 -13.58
CA VAL A 142 -8.66 16.46 -13.18
C VAL A 142 -8.40 15.45 -12.04
N SER A 143 -7.35 14.64 -12.15
CA SER A 143 -6.94 13.72 -11.09
C SER A 143 -6.61 14.45 -9.79
N ALA A 144 -5.75 15.48 -9.84
CA ALA A 144 -5.33 16.22 -8.67
C ALA A 144 -6.49 16.95 -7.99
N TYR A 145 -7.33 17.65 -8.77
CA TYR A 145 -8.48 18.39 -8.23
C TYR A 145 -9.57 17.46 -7.70
N SER A 146 -9.77 16.28 -8.32
CA SER A 146 -10.71 15.29 -7.79
C SER A 146 -10.27 14.76 -6.42
N VAL A 147 -8.96 14.55 -6.22
CA VAL A 147 -8.42 14.16 -4.91
C VAL A 147 -8.58 15.28 -3.89
N LEU A 148 -8.25 16.54 -4.25
CA LEU A 148 -8.43 17.69 -3.36
C LEU A 148 -9.89 17.85 -2.94
N LEU A 149 -10.83 17.80 -3.89
CA LEU A 149 -12.26 17.88 -3.59
C LEU A 149 -12.72 16.71 -2.73
N GLY A 150 -12.23 15.49 -3.01
CA GLY A 150 -12.51 14.31 -2.20
C GLY A 150 -12.02 14.43 -0.75
N GLN A 151 -10.83 15.01 -0.53
CA GLN A 151 -10.29 15.30 0.80
C GLN A 151 -11.16 16.30 1.56
N GLU A 152 -11.57 17.40 0.92
CA GLU A 152 -12.49 18.39 1.52
C GLU A 152 -13.86 17.79 1.86
N LEU A 153 -14.31 16.80 1.10
CA LEU A 153 -15.54 16.05 1.37
C LEU A 153 -15.37 14.93 2.40
N GLY A 154 -14.19 14.74 2.96
CA GLY A 154 -13.89 13.74 4.00
C GLY A 154 -13.87 12.30 3.51
N LEU A 155 -13.52 12.06 2.25
CA LEU A 155 -13.45 10.70 1.69
C LEU A 155 -12.27 9.90 2.28
N PRO A 156 -12.42 8.59 2.49
CA PRO A 156 -11.34 7.72 2.94
C PRO A 156 -10.28 7.50 1.85
N ASP A 157 -9.08 7.11 2.27
CA ASP A 157 -7.89 7.01 1.41
C ASP A 157 -8.07 6.08 0.19
N ASP A 158 -8.83 5.00 0.31
CA ASP A 158 -9.15 4.08 -0.78
C ASP A 158 -9.95 4.78 -1.89
N GLN A 159 -10.97 5.58 -1.52
CA GLN A 159 -11.74 6.37 -2.47
C GLN A 159 -10.92 7.51 -3.08
N LEU A 160 -10.00 8.12 -2.33
CA LEU A 160 -9.06 9.13 -2.87
C LEU A 160 -8.12 8.50 -3.91
N LYS A 161 -7.63 7.29 -3.67
CA LYS A 161 -6.85 6.53 -4.66
C LYS A 161 -7.68 6.23 -5.91
N THR A 162 -8.94 5.82 -5.75
CA THR A 162 -9.87 5.56 -6.86
C THR A 162 -10.13 6.84 -7.66
N LEU A 163 -10.35 8.00 -7.01
CA LEU A 163 -10.47 9.29 -7.68
C LEU A 163 -9.21 9.67 -8.46
N LYS A 164 -8.05 9.47 -7.87
CA LYS A 164 -6.77 9.77 -8.50
C LYS A 164 -6.60 9.01 -9.82
N VAL A 165 -6.79 7.70 -9.80
CA VAL A 165 -6.63 6.85 -11.00
C VAL A 165 -7.81 7.08 -11.96
N GLY A 166 -9.03 7.20 -11.46
CA GLY A 166 -10.22 7.48 -12.26
C GLY A 166 -10.11 8.78 -13.05
N GLY A 167 -9.60 9.84 -12.42
CA GLY A 167 -9.36 11.13 -13.08
C GLY A 167 -8.29 11.06 -14.18
N LEU A 168 -7.24 10.23 -14.00
CA LEU A 168 -6.24 10.00 -15.04
C LEU A 168 -6.81 9.27 -16.26
N PHE A 169 -7.77 8.39 -16.06
CA PHE A 169 -8.29 7.49 -17.09
C PHE A 169 -9.72 7.82 -17.57
N HIS A 170 -10.36 8.90 -17.05
CA HIS A 170 -11.75 9.19 -17.40
C HIS A 170 -11.99 9.23 -18.92
N ASP A 171 -11.04 9.70 -19.65
CA ASP A 171 -11.06 9.91 -21.10
C ASP A 171 -10.38 8.79 -21.93
N ILE A 172 -9.95 7.66 -21.31
CA ILE A 172 -9.22 6.59 -22.01
C ILE A 172 -9.94 6.08 -23.26
N GLY A 173 -11.26 6.10 -23.26
CA GLY A 173 -12.06 5.63 -24.38
C GLY A 173 -11.95 6.49 -25.64
N LYS A 174 -11.37 7.68 -25.58
CA LYS A 174 -11.04 8.49 -26.76
C LYS A 174 -10.12 7.78 -27.75
N ILE A 175 -9.36 6.78 -27.26
CA ILE A 175 -8.52 5.93 -28.13
C ILE A 175 -9.34 5.21 -29.21
N GLY A 176 -10.60 4.90 -28.93
CA GLY A 176 -11.53 4.28 -29.87
C GLY A 176 -12.26 5.23 -30.79
N ILE A 177 -12.03 6.56 -30.68
CA ILE A 177 -12.63 7.56 -31.54
C ILE A 177 -11.70 7.80 -32.75
N PRO A 178 -12.24 7.84 -33.99
CA PRO A 178 -11.45 8.15 -35.19
C PRO A 178 -10.79 9.53 -35.11
N ASP A 179 -9.53 9.63 -35.55
CA ASP A 179 -8.77 10.91 -35.54
C ASP A 179 -9.45 12.00 -36.35
N SER A 180 -10.10 11.61 -37.46
CA SER A 180 -10.88 12.54 -38.30
C SER A 180 -12.04 13.23 -37.56
N ILE A 181 -12.51 12.65 -36.47
CA ILE A 181 -13.56 13.21 -35.61
C ILE A 181 -12.93 13.91 -34.41
N LEU A 182 -12.00 13.22 -33.73
CA LEU A 182 -11.40 13.71 -32.48
C LEU A 182 -10.59 14.99 -32.69
N LEU A 183 -9.85 15.08 -33.81
CA LEU A 183 -8.95 16.18 -34.13
C LEU A 183 -9.57 17.20 -35.14
N LYS A 184 -10.89 17.09 -35.35
CA LYS A 184 -11.58 17.96 -36.30
C LYS A 184 -11.61 19.42 -35.82
N GLU A 185 -11.07 20.34 -36.64
CA GLU A 185 -11.03 21.76 -36.28
C GLU A 185 -12.33 22.51 -36.47
N SER A 186 -13.26 21.98 -37.30
CA SER A 186 -14.56 22.57 -37.54
C SER A 186 -15.63 22.01 -36.58
N ARG A 187 -16.81 22.62 -36.56
CA ARG A 187 -17.94 22.08 -35.77
C ARG A 187 -18.25 20.64 -36.16
N LEU A 188 -18.46 19.82 -35.15
CA LEU A 188 -18.90 18.43 -35.30
C LEU A 188 -20.37 18.40 -35.77
N THR A 189 -20.67 17.47 -36.64
CA THR A 189 -22.06 17.11 -36.95
C THR A 189 -22.66 16.33 -35.78
N ASP A 190 -23.99 16.22 -35.72
CA ASP A 190 -24.68 15.46 -34.65
C ASP A 190 -24.25 14.00 -34.64
N ASN A 191 -23.96 13.39 -35.78
CA ASN A 191 -23.47 12.02 -35.87
C ASN A 191 -22.04 11.88 -35.32
N GLU A 192 -21.13 12.79 -35.65
CA GLU A 192 -19.77 12.83 -35.15
C GLU A 192 -19.76 13.06 -33.63
N TYR A 193 -20.59 13.98 -33.13
CA TYR A 193 -20.75 14.23 -31.70
C TYR A 193 -21.31 13.02 -30.98
N SER A 194 -22.24 12.29 -31.60
CA SER A 194 -22.74 11.03 -31.05
C SER A 194 -21.66 9.95 -30.91
N GLN A 195 -20.70 9.91 -31.86
CA GLN A 195 -19.56 9.01 -31.77
C GLN A 195 -18.63 9.38 -30.62
N ILE A 196 -18.36 10.68 -30.41
CA ILE A 196 -17.56 11.12 -29.25
C ILE A 196 -18.24 10.72 -27.93
N LYS A 197 -19.56 10.81 -27.82
CA LYS A 197 -20.31 10.40 -26.63
C LYS A 197 -20.16 8.91 -26.28
N ASN A 198 -19.61 8.09 -27.17
CA ASN A 198 -19.36 6.68 -26.86
C ASN A 198 -18.06 6.44 -26.08
N HIS A 199 -17.15 7.45 -25.97
CA HIS A 199 -15.87 7.22 -25.29
C HIS A 199 -16.00 6.73 -23.84
N PRO A 200 -16.99 7.14 -23.01
CA PRO A 200 -17.11 6.59 -21.66
C PRO A 200 -17.40 5.08 -21.67
N SER A 201 -18.26 4.62 -22.60
CA SER A 201 -18.57 3.20 -22.77
C SER A 201 -17.39 2.41 -23.33
N ILE A 202 -16.66 2.97 -24.28
CA ILE A 202 -15.43 2.38 -24.83
C ILE A 202 -14.38 2.27 -23.71
N GLY A 203 -14.17 3.34 -22.93
CA GLY A 203 -13.23 3.36 -21.81
C GLY A 203 -13.56 2.29 -20.75
N ALA A 204 -14.82 2.19 -20.36
CA ALA A 204 -15.28 1.15 -19.45
C ALA A 204 -15.02 -0.26 -20.01
N HIS A 205 -15.24 -0.46 -21.32
CA HIS A 205 -14.96 -1.73 -21.98
C HIS A 205 -13.47 -2.08 -22.06
N ILE A 206 -12.60 -1.09 -22.28
CA ILE A 206 -11.15 -1.28 -22.27
C ILE A 206 -10.68 -1.74 -20.88
N LEU A 207 -11.17 -1.06 -19.83
CA LEU A 207 -10.71 -1.30 -18.46
C LEU A 207 -11.31 -2.54 -17.80
N CYS A 208 -12.47 -3.03 -18.26
CA CYS A 208 -13.13 -4.18 -17.63
C CYS A 208 -12.33 -5.49 -17.70
N ASN A 209 -11.36 -5.58 -18.60
CA ASN A 209 -10.49 -6.76 -18.76
C ASN A 209 -9.34 -6.82 -17.74
N ALA A 210 -9.11 -5.76 -16.98
CA ALA A 210 -8.05 -5.71 -15.97
C ALA A 210 -8.65 -5.49 -14.58
N SER A 211 -8.53 -6.49 -13.69
CA SER A 211 -9.10 -6.46 -12.35
C SER A 211 -8.65 -5.24 -11.53
N VAL A 212 -7.43 -4.76 -11.75
CA VAL A 212 -6.84 -3.60 -11.06
C VAL A 212 -7.58 -2.28 -11.34
N PHE A 213 -8.38 -2.19 -12.41
CA PHE A 213 -9.13 -0.99 -12.78
C PHE A 213 -10.63 -1.08 -12.50
N GLN A 214 -11.12 -2.16 -11.90
CA GLN A 214 -12.56 -2.35 -11.66
C GLN A 214 -13.21 -1.20 -10.89
N GLU A 215 -12.52 -0.67 -9.88
CA GLU A 215 -13.04 0.40 -9.01
C GLU A 215 -13.18 1.75 -9.73
N ILE A 216 -12.41 2.00 -10.79
CA ILE A 216 -12.49 3.26 -11.55
C ILE A 216 -13.48 3.22 -12.71
N ILE A 217 -13.96 2.04 -13.11
CA ILE A 217 -14.92 1.89 -14.22
C ILE A 217 -16.17 2.76 -14.04
N PRO A 218 -16.79 2.86 -12.85
CA PRO A 218 -17.92 3.75 -12.65
C PRO A 218 -17.61 5.23 -12.94
N ILE A 219 -16.39 5.70 -12.59
CA ILE A 219 -15.95 7.05 -12.90
C ILE A 219 -15.84 7.22 -14.41
N VAL A 220 -15.07 6.36 -15.09
CA VAL A 220 -14.82 6.42 -16.52
C VAL A 220 -16.12 6.36 -17.32
N LYS A 221 -17.06 5.52 -16.91
CA LYS A 221 -18.33 5.33 -17.62
C LYS A 221 -19.31 6.47 -17.41
N HIS A 222 -19.31 7.12 -16.23
CA HIS A 222 -20.40 8.00 -15.83
C HIS A 222 -19.97 9.46 -15.55
N HIS A 223 -18.73 9.87 -15.86
CA HIS A 223 -18.26 11.24 -15.63
C HIS A 223 -18.97 12.30 -16.52
N HIS A 224 -19.66 11.90 -17.56
CA HIS A 224 -20.49 12.77 -18.39
C HIS A 224 -21.99 12.62 -18.10
N GLU A 225 -22.38 11.92 -17.04
CA GLU A 225 -23.76 11.96 -16.57
C GLU A 225 -24.04 13.31 -15.90
N ARG A 226 -25.28 13.77 -16.04
CA ARG A 226 -25.73 15.06 -15.48
C ARG A 226 -26.76 14.80 -14.41
N TYR A 227 -26.72 15.59 -13.38
CA TYR A 227 -27.65 15.47 -12.24
C TYR A 227 -29.10 15.56 -12.68
N ASP A 228 -29.40 16.33 -13.78
CA ASP A 228 -30.71 16.49 -14.41
C ASP A 228 -31.15 15.31 -15.30
N GLY A 229 -30.31 14.24 -15.43
CA GLY A 229 -30.61 13.07 -16.28
C GLY A 229 -30.40 13.29 -17.79
N ASN A 230 -29.93 14.47 -18.20
CA ASN A 230 -29.64 14.77 -19.63
C ASN A 230 -28.20 14.43 -20.04
N GLY A 231 -27.48 13.69 -19.21
CA GLY A 231 -26.14 13.21 -19.47
C GLY A 231 -26.08 11.99 -20.38
N TYR A 232 -24.92 11.38 -20.45
CA TYR A 232 -24.64 10.15 -21.20
C TYR A 232 -23.54 9.33 -20.50
N PRO A 233 -23.43 8.02 -20.75
CA PRO A 233 -24.14 7.20 -21.74
C PRO A 233 -25.47 6.59 -21.20
N SER A 234 -25.67 6.52 -19.87
CA SER A 234 -26.75 5.74 -19.25
C SER A 234 -27.95 6.59 -18.86
N LYS A 235 -27.86 7.91 -18.96
CA LYS A 235 -28.90 8.91 -18.57
C LYS A 235 -29.34 8.75 -17.11
N LEU A 236 -28.38 8.52 -16.23
CA LEU A 236 -28.59 8.47 -14.81
C LEU A 236 -28.93 9.87 -14.27
N ALA A 237 -29.79 9.96 -13.28
CA ALA A 237 -30.20 11.23 -12.68
C ALA A 237 -29.95 11.23 -11.16
N GLY A 238 -29.60 12.39 -10.64
CA GLY A 238 -29.43 12.58 -9.19
C GLY A 238 -28.40 11.62 -8.58
N GLU A 239 -28.81 10.95 -7.52
CA GLU A 239 -27.95 10.03 -6.76
C GLU A 239 -27.75 8.66 -7.41
N GLN A 240 -28.44 8.36 -8.50
CA GLN A 240 -28.16 7.17 -9.31
C GLN A 240 -26.77 7.23 -9.96
N ILE A 241 -26.24 8.46 -10.15
CA ILE A 241 -24.87 8.66 -10.65
C ILE A 241 -23.89 8.27 -9.54
N PRO A 242 -22.92 7.37 -9.79
CA PRO A 242 -21.92 6.99 -8.80
C PRO A 242 -21.24 8.22 -8.19
N TYR A 243 -21.08 8.22 -6.87
CA TYR A 243 -20.62 9.41 -6.14
C TYR A 243 -19.28 9.96 -6.64
N LEU A 244 -18.30 9.07 -6.84
CA LEU A 244 -16.98 9.46 -7.36
C LEU A 244 -17.05 9.96 -8.80
N ALA A 245 -17.99 9.48 -9.61
CA ALA A 245 -18.22 10.00 -10.96
C ALA A 245 -18.79 11.43 -10.92
N ARG A 246 -19.69 11.75 -9.93
CA ARG A 246 -20.18 13.12 -9.73
C ARG A 246 -19.05 14.09 -9.38
N ILE A 247 -18.14 13.68 -8.51
CA ILE A 247 -16.94 14.47 -8.15
C ILE A 247 -16.10 14.74 -9.39
N THR A 248 -15.78 13.69 -10.13
CA THR A 248 -14.96 13.81 -11.36
C THR A 248 -15.65 14.68 -12.41
N ALA A 249 -16.97 14.57 -12.60
CA ALA A 249 -17.74 15.38 -13.56
C ALA A 249 -17.65 16.89 -13.25
N VAL A 250 -17.74 17.27 -11.97
CA VAL A 250 -17.60 18.67 -11.53
C VAL A 250 -16.20 19.18 -11.80
N VAL A 251 -15.19 18.38 -11.48
CA VAL A 251 -13.79 18.76 -11.68
C VAL A 251 -13.42 18.84 -13.16
N ASP A 252 -13.88 17.91 -14.00
CA ASP A 252 -13.69 17.94 -15.45
C ASP A 252 -14.32 19.20 -16.06
N ALA A 253 -15.56 19.51 -15.71
CA ALA A 253 -16.24 20.73 -16.15
C ALA A 253 -15.49 21.99 -15.69
N PHE A 254 -14.99 22.02 -14.45
CA PHE A 254 -14.20 23.13 -13.92
C PHE A 254 -12.89 23.31 -14.70
N ASP A 255 -12.12 22.24 -14.89
CA ASP A 255 -10.87 22.32 -15.69
C ASP A 255 -11.13 22.72 -17.13
N ALA A 256 -12.21 22.19 -17.73
CA ALA A 256 -12.63 22.56 -19.08
C ALA A 256 -12.96 24.04 -19.21
N MET A 257 -13.51 24.68 -18.19
CA MET A 257 -13.86 26.10 -18.19
C MET A 257 -12.68 27.01 -17.88
N THR A 258 -11.81 26.61 -16.96
CA THR A 258 -10.68 27.42 -16.46
C THR A 258 -9.39 27.26 -17.26
N SER A 259 -9.29 26.22 -18.09
CA SER A 259 -8.12 25.99 -18.97
C SER A 259 -8.32 26.61 -20.35
N LYS A 260 -7.22 27.16 -20.91
CA LYS A 260 -7.20 27.65 -22.30
C LYS A 260 -7.30 26.47 -23.26
N ARG A 261 -8.24 26.51 -24.22
CA ARG A 261 -8.41 25.52 -25.28
C ARG A 261 -8.18 26.15 -26.63
N ALA A 262 -7.93 25.35 -27.68
CA ALA A 262 -7.64 25.85 -29.03
C ALA A 262 -8.70 26.83 -29.55
N TYR A 263 -9.94 26.71 -29.10
CA TYR A 263 -11.10 27.48 -29.60
C TYR A 263 -11.69 28.43 -28.56
N ARG A 264 -11.14 28.52 -27.33
CA ARG A 264 -11.69 29.35 -26.25
C ARG A 264 -10.61 29.69 -25.22
N ASP A 265 -10.56 30.98 -24.87
CA ASP A 265 -9.79 31.42 -23.69
C ASP A 265 -10.41 30.94 -22.39
N ALA A 266 -9.56 30.85 -21.35
CA ALA A 266 -9.99 30.48 -20.02
C ALA A 266 -11.02 31.47 -19.48
N ILE A 267 -12.07 30.94 -18.84
CA ILE A 267 -13.06 31.76 -18.11
C ILE A 267 -12.48 32.13 -16.74
N PRO A 268 -12.58 33.38 -16.29
CA PRO A 268 -12.16 33.76 -14.95
C PRO A 268 -12.87 32.94 -13.88
N ILE A 269 -12.14 32.57 -12.82
CA ILE A 269 -12.67 31.67 -11.77
C ILE A 269 -13.91 32.24 -11.09
N GLU A 270 -14.01 33.57 -10.92
CA GLU A 270 -15.16 34.24 -10.33
C GLU A 270 -16.43 33.97 -11.14
N THR A 271 -16.35 33.93 -12.45
CA THR A 271 -17.50 33.67 -13.36
C THR A 271 -17.87 32.18 -13.40
N VAL A 272 -16.93 31.27 -13.11
CA VAL A 272 -17.19 29.83 -13.09
C VAL A 272 -17.94 29.39 -11.83
N LYS A 273 -17.91 30.20 -10.77
CA LYS A 273 -18.61 29.93 -9.49
C LYS A 273 -20.11 30.21 -9.55
N GLU A 274 -20.60 30.98 -10.50
CA GLU A 274 -22.02 31.29 -10.75
C GLU A 274 -22.67 30.20 -11.64
#